data_3ed9edd36fd93eda3c816bdecd697f07
#
_entry.id   3ed9edd36fd93eda3c816bdecd697f07
#
_cell.length_a   1.000
_cell.length_b   1.000
_cell.length_c   1.000
_cell.angle_alpha   90.00
_cell.angle_beta   90.00
_cell.angle_gamma   90.00
#
_symmetry.space_group_name_H-M   'P 1'
#
loop_
_entity.id
_entity.type
_entity.pdbx_description
1 polymer ?
#
loop_
_entity_poly.entity_id
_entity_poly.type
_entity_poly.pdbx_seq_one_letter_code
_entity_poly.pdbx_strand_id
1 'polypeptide(L)'
;PRTRLVAKAKVSQLHYGKHNLHHVLADAQIANGKIYAKLDSKNELLDGVISVGALASTKKLQATLIADVRHADMYELQITKKPVSASLCGHIDMHSDLKDNHQIWALMDDITIRTPDSIYRPGGMNVDIKTSRDTTHAIAACGDFRLNMDAHGSYEKLLAQVMGLQKELVAQFKNHHIDQVKIRNSFPLGHIYLTTGKNNFISRFIQYMGYNFKSVEMDFNSSPAAGLEGYLNIDSLVASGMQIDTIRATVHTQSDTIRYSARIQNNRNNPQYVFRAL
;
A
#
# COMPACT_ATOMS: atom_id res chain seq x y z
N PRO A 1 16.00 24.76 27.74
CA PRO A 1 17.33 24.52 27.12
C PRO A 1 17.16 24.40 25.61
N ARG A 2 17.90 25.24 24.86
CA ARG A 2 17.93 25.15 23.40
C ARG A 2 18.93 24.05 23.03
N THR A 3 18.43 22.85 22.81
CA THR A 3 19.28 21.74 22.37
C THR A 3 19.57 21.88 20.88
N ARG A 4 20.84 21.94 20.53
CA ARG A 4 21.32 21.89 19.14
C ARG A 4 22.22 20.68 19.01
N LEU A 5 21.86 19.76 18.14
CA LEU A 5 22.68 18.63 17.72
C LEU A 5 23.00 18.79 16.24
N VAL A 6 24.26 18.69 15.88
CA VAL A 6 24.70 18.63 14.48
C VAL A 6 25.59 17.40 14.35
N ALA A 7 25.18 16.49 13.47
CA ALA A 7 25.99 15.33 13.13
C ALA A 7 26.26 15.36 11.63
N LYS A 8 27.55 15.28 11.27
CA LYS A 8 27.99 15.12 9.88
C LYS A 8 28.87 13.89 9.83
N ALA A 9 28.48 12.96 8.98
CA ALA A 9 29.24 11.76 8.72
C ALA A 9 29.62 11.73 7.24
N LYS A 10 30.92 11.70 6.96
CA LYS A 10 31.44 11.38 5.65
C LYS A 10 32.06 10.00 5.77
N VAL A 11 31.36 9.02 5.20
CA VAL A 11 31.84 7.65 5.22
C VAL A 11 32.46 7.37 3.86
N SER A 12 33.78 7.31 3.84
CA SER A 12 34.54 6.96 2.63
C SER A 12 34.33 5.48 2.26
N GLN A 13 34.12 4.65 3.29
CA GLN A 13 33.82 3.24 3.13
C GLN A 13 32.96 2.75 4.30
N LEU A 14 31.81 2.14 4.01
CA LEU A 14 30.92 1.52 4.98
C LEU A 14 30.76 0.06 4.60
N HIS A 15 30.98 -0.83 5.54
CA HIS A 15 30.71 -2.26 5.36
C HIS A 15 29.27 -2.55 5.75
N TYR A 16 28.45 -3.03 4.79
CA TYR A 16 27.08 -3.44 5.01
C TYR A 16 26.86 -4.85 4.43
N GLY A 17 26.68 -5.84 5.30
CA GLY A 17 26.61 -7.24 4.88
C GLY A 17 27.90 -7.67 4.18
N LYS A 18 27.82 -8.09 2.93
CA LYS A 18 28.95 -8.45 2.06
C LYS A 18 29.47 -7.29 1.21
N HIS A 19 28.87 -6.11 1.32
CA HIS A 19 29.17 -4.96 0.46
C HIS A 19 30.02 -3.91 1.17
N ASN A 20 30.93 -3.32 0.42
CA ASN A 20 31.68 -2.14 0.81
C ASN A 20 31.07 -0.93 0.11
N LEU A 21 30.32 -0.13 0.84
CA LEU A 21 29.71 1.09 0.32
C LEU A 21 30.76 2.21 0.32
N HIS A 22 30.92 2.85 -0.81
CA HIS A 22 31.80 4.01 -0.99
C HIS A 22 30.97 5.27 -1.20
N HIS A 23 31.52 6.43 -0.88
CA HIS A 23 30.91 7.73 -1.14
C HIS A 23 29.51 7.91 -0.53
N VAL A 24 29.38 7.63 0.76
CA VAL A 24 28.17 7.92 1.52
C VAL A 24 28.38 9.15 2.37
N LEU A 25 27.59 10.19 2.14
CA LEU A 25 27.56 11.43 2.91
C LEU A 25 26.24 11.52 3.66
N ALA A 26 26.30 11.57 4.97
CA ALA A 26 25.13 11.81 5.82
C ALA A 26 25.29 13.10 6.60
N ASP A 27 24.31 13.97 6.53
CA ASP A 27 24.23 15.21 7.31
C ASP A 27 22.92 15.18 8.10
N ALA A 28 22.99 15.38 9.40
CA ALA A 28 21.81 15.46 10.25
C ALA A 28 21.95 16.63 11.22
N GLN A 29 20.90 17.41 11.33
CA GLN A 29 20.86 18.59 12.21
C GLN A 29 19.53 18.60 12.96
N ILE A 30 19.61 18.79 14.26
CA ILE A 30 18.46 18.98 15.12
C ILE A 30 18.65 20.24 15.93
N ALA A 31 17.76 21.20 15.78
CA ALA A 31 17.80 22.46 16.53
C ALA A 31 16.40 23.04 16.72
N ASN A 32 16.01 23.32 17.96
CA ASN A 32 14.75 24.01 18.29
C ASN A 32 13.51 23.39 17.63
N GLY A 33 13.40 22.04 17.64
CA GLY A 33 12.29 21.33 16.99
C GLY A 33 12.38 21.22 15.45
N LYS A 34 13.42 21.79 14.84
CA LYS A 34 13.73 21.58 13.42
C LYS A 34 14.67 20.40 13.27
N ILE A 35 14.30 19.50 12.42
CA ILE A 35 15.08 18.32 12.04
C ILE A 35 15.38 18.44 10.55
N TYR A 36 16.62 18.23 10.19
CA TYR A 36 17.05 18.10 8.81
C TYR A 36 17.98 16.90 8.73
N ALA A 37 17.75 16.03 7.75
CA ALA A 37 18.65 14.95 7.43
C ALA A 37 18.79 14.83 5.92
N LYS A 38 20.01 14.61 5.45
CA LYS A 38 20.32 14.36 4.04
C LYS A 38 21.26 13.17 3.94
N LEU A 39 20.93 12.26 3.04
CA LEU A 39 21.79 11.18 2.61
C LEU A 39 22.12 11.39 1.14
N ASP A 40 23.38 11.42 0.79
CA ASP A 40 23.89 11.47 -0.57
C ASP A 40 24.77 10.24 -0.77
N SER A 41 24.39 9.36 -1.64
CA SER A 41 25.04 8.07 -1.84
C SER A 41 25.35 7.87 -3.32
N LYS A 42 26.56 7.36 -3.61
CA LYS A 42 27.02 7.03 -4.96
C LYS A 42 27.74 5.69 -4.95
N ASN A 43 26.98 4.62 -4.87
CA ASN A 43 27.53 3.28 -4.90
C ASN A 43 26.54 2.29 -5.57
N GLU A 44 26.97 1.05 -5.70
CA GLU A 44 26.23 0.02 -6.42
C GLU A 44 24.91 -0.36 -5.76
N LEU A 45 24.77 -0.20 -4.42
CA LEU A 45 23.53 -0.53 -3.71
C LEU A 45 22.55 0.63 -3.71
N LEU A 46 23.04 1.85 -3.60
CA LEU A 46 22.23 3.05 -3.56
C LEU A 46 22.95 4.21 -4.24
N ASP A 47 22.41 4.66 -5.36
CA ASP A 47 22.82 5.89 -6.03
C ASP A 47 21.66 6.87 -6.01
N GLY A 48 21.80 7.93 -5.22
CA GLY A 48 20.77 8.95 -5.10
C GLY A 48 20.94 9.87 -3.91
N VAL A 49 20.01 10.80 -3.80
CA VAL A 49 19.91 11.79 -2.73
C VAL A 49 18.54 11.64 -2.06
N ILE A 50 18.54 11.49 -0.76
CA ILE A 50 17.33 11.49 0.06
C ILE A 50 17.47 12.58 1.11
N SER A 51 16.51 13.47 1.22
CA SER A 51 16.46 14.52 2.21
C SER A 51 15.14 14.52 2.98
N VAL A 52 15.24 14.74 4.27
CA VAL A 52 14.11 14.86 5.19
C VAL A 52 14.22 16.17 5.94
N GLY A 53 13.18 16.98 5.87
CA GLY A 53 12.98 18.15 6.69
C GLY A 53 11.81 17.94 7.62
N ALA A 54 11.92 18.26 8.91
CA ALA A 54 10.76 18.21 9.79
C ALA A 54 10.76 19.36 10.81
N LEU A 55 9.55 19.77 11.16
CA LEU A 55 9.25 20.68 12.26
C LEU A 55 8.44 19.91 13.29
N ALA A 56 9.07 19.64 14.43
CA ALA A 56 8.44 18.92 15.52
C ALA A 56 8.25 19.81 16.74
N SER A 57 7.06 19.77 17.29
CA SER A 57 6.70 20.36 18.58
C SER A 57 5.90 19.36 19.40
N THR A 58 5.55 19.69 20.62
CA THR A 58 4.69 18.85 21.45
C THR A 58 3.25 18.72 20.94
N LYS A 59 2.87 19.51 19.94
CA LYS A 59 1.48 19.58 19.44
C LYS A 59 1.37 19.37 17.93
N LYS A 60 2.46 19.41 17.18
CA LYS A 60 2.44 19.34 15.72
C LYS A 60 3.74 18.73 15.19
N LEU A 61 3.59 17.91 14.17
CA LEU A 61 4.66 17.41 13.33
C LEU A 61 4.36 17.79 11.87
N GLN A 62 5.31 18.42 11.22
CA GLN A 62 5.30 18.62 9.77
C GLN A 62 6.59 18.02 9.23
N ALA A 63 6.51 17.18 8.24
CA ALA A 63 7.68 16.54 7.66
C ALA A 63 7.56 16.51 6.14
N THR A 64 8.69 16.78 5.47
CA THR A 64 8.82 16.67 4.02
C THR A 64 9.97 15.72 3.73
N LEU A 65 9.76 14.75 2.88
CA LEU A 65 10.79 13.87 2.33
C LEU A 65 10.88 14.10 0.83
N ILE A 66 12.10 14.33 0.35
CA ILE A 66 12.42 14.43 -1.08
C ILE A 66 13.46 13.37 -1.39
N ALA A 67 13.20 12.56 -2.41
CA ALA A 67 14.09 11.51 -2.86
C ALA A 67 14.33 11.63 -4.36
N ASP A 68 15.58 11.58 -4.77
CA ASP A 68 16.03 11.40 -6.16
C ASP A 68 16.94 10.17 -6.14
N VAL A 69 16.35 9.01 -6.42
CA VAL A 69 17.01 7.71 -6.38
C VAL A 69 17.18 7.21 -7.80
N ARG A 70 18.40 7.27 -8.32
CA ARG A 70 18.74 6.77 -9.65
C ARG A 70 18.89 5.26 -9.67
N HIS A 71 19.31 4.69 -8.56
CA HIS A 71 19.42 3.25 -8.37
C HIS A 71 19.33 2.87 -6.89
N ALA A 72 18.53 1.84 -6.59
CA ALA A 72 18.53 1.15 -5.30
C ALA A 72 18.41 -0.35 -5.55
N ASP A 73 19.37 -1.13 -5.10
CA ASP A 73 19.27 -2.59 -5.13
C ASP A 73 18.48 -3.08 -3.91
N MET A 74 17.18 -3.32 -4.13
CA MET A 74 16.25 -3.68 -3.07
C MET A 74 16.52 -5.07 -2.47
N TYR A 75 17.15 -5.95 -3.24
CA TYR A 75 17.51 -7.29 -2.78
C TYR A 75 18.74 -7.24 -1.86
N GLU A 76 19.80 -6.59 -2.31
CA GLU A 76 21.03 -6.47 -1.52
C GLU A 76 20.83 -5.54 -0.29
N LEU A 77 19.90 -4.59 -0.36
CA LEU A 77 19.43 -3.81 0.79
C LEU A 77 18.50 -4.61 1.71
N GLN A 78 18.24 -5.90 1.41
CA GLN A 78 17.38 -6.81 2.19
C GLN A 78 15.92 -6.36 2.32
N ILE A 79 15.45 -5.53 1.40
CA ILE A 79 14.06 -5.07 1.35
C ILE A 79 13.19 -6.10 0.63
N THR A 80 13.75 -6.81 -0.37
CA THR A 80 13.05 -7.85 -1.13
C THR A 80 13.76 -9.19 -1.03
N LYS A 81 13.01 -10.29 -1.20
CA LYS A 81 13.55 -11.66 -1.19
C LYS A 81 14.07 -12.15 -2.53
N LYS A 82 13.89 -11.38 -3.59
CA LYS A 82 14.31 -11.71 -4.95
C LYS A 82 15.05 -10.53 -5.56
N PRO A 83 15.94 -10.75 -6.53
CA PRO A 83 16.69 -9.68 -7.18
C PRO A 83 15.75 -8.67 -7.86
N VAL A 84 15.74 -7.44 -7.35
CA VAL A 84 15.04 -6.31 -7.94
C VAL A 84 15.76 -5.02 -7.58
N SER A 85 15.88 -4.13 -8.54
CA SER A 85 16.32 -2.76 -8.29
C SER A 85 15.27 -1.76 -8.75
N ALA A 86 15.31 -0.58 -8.15
CA ALA A 86 14.35 0.49 -8.44
C ALA A 86 15.07 1.83 -8.58
N SER A 87 14.44 2.73 -9.34
CA SER A 87 14.73 4.16 -9.37
C SER A 87 13.44 4.94 -9.29
N LEU A 88 13.46 6.12 -8.67
CA LEU A 88 12.32 7.02 -8.55
C LEU A 88 12.74 8.42 -8.16
N CYS A 89 11.93 9.41 -8.55
CA CYS A 89 11.87 10.72 -7.93
C CYS A 89 10.63 10.80 -7.05
N GLY A 90 10.75 11.28 -5.83
CA GLY A 90 9.64 11.28 -4.88
C GLY A 90 9.61 12.51 -3.98
N HIS A 91 8.40 12.93 -3.67
CA HIS A 91 8.09 13.98 -2.71
C HIS A 91 6.96 13.51 -1.81
N ILE A 92 7.17 13.54 -0.51
CA ILE A 92 6.16 13.19 0.49
C ILE A 92 6.07 14.32 1.50
N ASP A 93 4.88 14.86 1.72
CA ASP A 93 4.55 15.79 2.79
C ASP A 93 3.65 15.11 3.80
N MET A 94 3.97 15.31 5.08
CA MET A 94 3.19 14.82 6.19
C MET A 94 2.90 15.95 7.18
N HIS A 95 1.64 16.06 7.58
CA HIS A 95 1.17 16.96 8.62
C HIS A 95 0.43 16.14 9.67
N SER A 96 0.72 16.38 10.95
CA SER A 96 0.10 15.68 12.05
C SER A 96 -0.05 16.62 13.26
N ASP A 97 -1.18 16.54 13.96
CA ASP A 97 -1.33 17.15 15.28
C ASP A 97 -0.86 16.25 16.43
N LEU A 98 -0.23 15.11 16.11
CA LEU A 98 0.27 14.09 17.02
C LEU A 98 -0.85 13.46 17.89
N LYS A 99 -2.10 13.55 17.45
CA LYS A 99 -3.26 12.98 18.11
C LYS A 99 -4.13 12.22 17.12
N ASP A 100 -5.04 12.93 16.50
CA ASP A 100 -6.09 12.32 15.69
C ASP A 100 -6.04 12.76 14.21
N ASN A 101 -5.39 13.92 13.92
CA ASN A 101 -5.41 14.47 12.56
C ASN A 101 -4.06 14.28 11.87
N HIS A 102 -4.08 13.50 10.81
CA HIS A 102 -2.90 13.24 9.99
C HIS A 102 -3.25 13.45 8.52
N GLN A 103 -2.37 14.10 7.81
CA GLN A 103 -2.44 14.25 6.37
C GLN A 103 -1.10 13.81 5.77
N ILE A 104 -1.18 12.98 4.74
CA ILE A 104 -0.03 12.53 3.96
C ILE A 104 -0.35 12.78 2.50
N TRP A 105 0.52 13.50 1.84
CA TRP A 105 0.51 13.65 0.40
C TRP A 105 1.82 13.12 -0.15
N ALA A 106 1.75 12.30 -1.20
CA ALA A 106 2.95 11.76 -1.85
C ALA A 106 2.80 11.80 -3.37
N LEU A 107 3.85 12.23 -4.02
CA LEU A 107 4.01 12.17 -5.47
C LEU A 107 5.31 11.41 -5.76
N MET A 108 5.25 10.44 -6.63
CA MET A 108 6.41 9.70 -7.10
C MET A 108 6.38 9.64 -8.62
N ASP A 109 7.48 10.06 -9.23
CA ASP A 109 7.66 10.08 -10.68
C ASP A 109 8.89 9.28 -11.08
N ASP A 110 9.07 9.07 -12.39
CA ASP A 110 10.22 8.39 -12.98
C ASP A 110 10.50 7.00 -12.38
N ILE A 111 9.43 6.35 -11.89
CA ILE A 111 9.55 5.04 -11.29
C ILE A 111 10.01 4.04 -12.35
N THR A 112 11.13 3.39 -12.09
CA THR A 112 11.60 2.26 -12.89
C THR A 112 11.92 1.09 -11.98
N ILE A 113 11.38 -0.07 -12.30
CA ILE A 113 11.67 -1.33 -11.61
C ILE A 113 12.41 -2.23 -12.59
N ARG A 114 13.53 -2.79 -12.16
CA ARG A 114 14.33 -3.73 -12.93
C ARG A 114 14.37 -5.05 -12.19
N THR A 115 13.99 -6.11 -12.88
CA THR A 115 14.17 -7.50 -12.48
C THR A 115 15.17 -8.15 -13.44
N PRO A 116 15.70 -9.36 -13.15
CA PRO A 116 16.57 -10.06 -14.09
C PRO A 116 15.98 -10.22 -15.50
N ASP A 117 14.65 -10.35 -15.59
CA ASP A 117 13.96 -10.68 -16.84
C ASP A 117 13.29 -9.47 -17.52
N SER A 118 13.14 -8.34 -16.83
CA SER A 118 12.37 -7.22 -17.38
C SER A 118 12.68 -5.86 -16.74
N ILE A 119 12.38 -4.81 -17.51
CA ILE A 119 12.36 -3.42 -17.02
C ILE A 119 10.93 -2.92 -17.14
N TYR A 120 10.42 -2.40 -16.05
CA TYR A 120 9.07 -1.89 -15.97
C TYR A 120 9.04 -0.40 -15.53
N ARG A 121 8.28 0.41 -16.23
CA ARG A 121 8.08 1.84 -15.96
C ARG A 121 6.59 2.11 -15.77
N PRO A 122 6.10 1.98 -14.54
CA PRO A 122 4.71 2.25 -14.24
C PRO A 122 4.43 3.73 -14.29
N GLY A 123 4.02 4.52 -14.83
CA GLY A 123 3.72 5.96 -14.64
C GLY A 123 3.93 6.45 -13.22
N GLY A 124 3.68 7.71 -12.98
CA GLY A 124 3.79 8.30 -11.65
C GLY A 124 2.76 7.73 -10.67
N MET A 125 3.03 7.88 -9.39
CA MET A 125 2.13 7.54 -8.30
C MET A 125 1.77 8.79 -7.49
N ASN A 126 0.48 8.98 -7.25
CA ASN A 126 -0.05 10.03 -6.40
C ASN A 126 -0.86 9.41 -5.26
N VAL A 127 -0.65 9.89 -4.04
CA VAL A 127 -1.36 9.47 -2.84
C VAL A 127 -1.76 10.70 -2.04
N ASP A 128 -3.03 10.81 -1.64
CA ASP A 128 -3.54 11.81 -0.69
C ASP A 128 -4.36 11.06 0.38
N ILE A 129 -3.88 11.10 1.61
CA ILE A 129 -4.53 10.48 2.75
C ILE A 129 -4.77 11.55 3.80
N LYS A 130 -6.01 11.67 4.23
CA LYS A 130 -6.44 12.54 5.33
C LYS A 130 -7.19 11.68 6.33
N THR A 131 -6.74 11.67 7.55
CA THR A 131 -7.42 10.96 8.64
C THR A 131 -7.60 11.86 9.84
N SER A 132 -8.72 11.70 10.48
CA SER A 132 -9.09 12.37 11.73
C SER A 132 -9.65 11.33 12.70
N ARG A 133 -10.09 11.76 13.88
CA ARG A 133 -10.79 10.90 14.81
C ARG A 133 -12.03 10.22 14.20
N ASP A 134 -12.75 10.98 13.37
CA ASP A 134 -14.10 10.60 12.91
C ASP A 134 -14.13 10.15 11.46
N THR A 135 -13.13 10.48 10.66
CA THR A 135 -13.11 10.19 9.22
C THR A 135 -11.72 9.88 8.72
N THR A 136 -11.67 8.99 7.74
CA THR A 136 -10.48 8.73 6.92
C THR A 136 -10.87 8.80 5.46
N HIS A 137 -10.14 9.63 4.71
CA HIS A 137 -10.24 9.77 3.27
C HIS A 137 -8.89 9.39 2.66
N ALA A 138 -8.89 8.53 1.64
CA ALA A 138 -7.68 8.13 0.94
C ALA A 138 -7.92 8.02 -0.56
N ILE A 139 -7.07 8.69 -1.33
CA ILE A 139 -7.01 8.59 -2.78
C ILE A 139 -5.61 8.13 -3.16
N ALA A 140 -5.52 7.12 -4.03
CA ALA A 140 -4.25 6.73 -4.61
C ALA A 140 -4.41 6.39 -6.09
N ALA A 141 -3.44 6.80 -6.89
CA ALA A 141 -3.42 6.55 -8.32
C ALA A 141 -1.99 6.22 -8.79
N CYS A 142 -1.86 5.18 -9.62
CA CYS A 142 -0.58 4.80 -10.22
C CYS A 142 -0.84 4.01 -11.50
N GLY A 143 -0.51 4.54 -12.67
CA GLY A 143 -0.83 3.86 -13.93
C GLY A 143 -2.34 3.60 -14.07
N ASP A 144 -2.74 2.32 -14.17
CA ASP A 144 -4.14 1.89 -14.21
C ASP A 144 -4.73 1.51 -12.82
N PHE A 145 -3.96 1.70 -11.75
CA PHE A 145 -4.47 1.57 -10.38
C PHE A 145 -5.18 2.84 -9.93
N ARG A 146 -6.35 2.68 -9.34
CA ARG A 146 -7.12 3.75 -8.68
C ARG A 146 -7.72 3.21 -7.40
N LEU A 147 -7.54 3.95 -6.32
CA LEU A 147 -8.19 3.73 -5.03
C LEU A 147 -8.87 5.03 -4.62
N ASN A 148 -10.11 4.93 -4.20
CA ASN A 148 -10.84 5.99 -3.51
C ASN A 148 -11.53 5.37 -2.30
N MET A 149 -11.28 5.91 -1.13
CA MET A 149 -11.85 5.42 0.13
C MET A 149 -12.30 6.59 0.99
N ASP A 150 -13.54 6.53 1.42
CA ASP A 150 -14.15 7.42 2.40
C ASP A 150 -14.70 6.55 3.54
N ALA A 151 -14.21 6.73 4.75
CA ALA A 151 -14.60 5.87 5.86
C ALA A 151 -14.79 6.64 7.17
N HIS A 152 -15.64 6.12 8.04
CA HIS A 152 -15.89 6.64 9.37
C HIS A 152 -14.91 6.05 10.38
N GLY A 153 -14.17 6.91 11.03
CA GLY A 153 -13.19 6.59 12.05
C GLY A 153 -11.76 6.88 11.63
N SER A 154 -10.87 6.86 12.61
CA SER A 154 -9.44 7.03 12.35
C SER A 154 -8.86 5.81 11.62
N TYR A 155 -7.69 5.97 11.01
CA TYR A 155 -7.02 4.88 10.31
C TYR A 155 -6.71 3.69 11.22
N GLU A 156 -6.37 3.92 12.50
CA GLU A 156 -6.15 2.82 13.46
C GLU A 156 -7.44 2.04 13.72
N LYS A 157 -8.56 2.74 13.88
CA LYS A 157 -9.87 2.10 14.06
C LYS A 157 -10.25 1.27 12.85
N LEU A 158 -10.08 1.84 11.65
CA LEU A 158 -10.36 1.14 10.39
C LEU A 158 -9.47 -0.11 10.23
N LEU A 159 -8.18 0.01 10.49
CA LEU A 159 -7.25 -1.13 10.44
C LEU A 159 -7.67 -2.21 11.44
N ALA A 160 -8.00 -1.85 12.67
CA ALA A 160 -8.46 -2.78 13.69
C ALA A 160 -9.78 -3.47 13.26
N GLN A 161 -10.72 -2.75 12.67
CA GLN A 161 -11.97 -3.31 12.15
C GLN A 161 -11.73 -4.30 10.99
N VAL A 162 -10.90 -3.94 10.02
CA VAL A 162 -10.55 -4.83 8.89
C VAL A 162 -9.86 -6.10 9.38
N MET A 163 -8.90 -5.99 10.30
CA MET A 163 -8.24 -7.16 10.90
C MET A 163 -9.20 -8.01 11.73
N GLY A 164 -10.12 -7.38 12.46
CA GLY A 164 -11.19 -8.06 13.21
C GLY A 164 -12.13 -8.82 12.29
N LEU A 165 -12.59 -8.18 11.22
CA LEU A 165 -13.45 -8.80 10.20
C LEU A 165 -12.77 -10.00 9.55
N GLN A 166 -11.50 -9.88 9.17
CA GLN A 166 -10.74 -11.00 8.58
C GLN A 166 -10.69 -12.20 9.53
N LYS A 167 -10.37 -11.97 10.81
CA LYS A 167 -10.34 -13.04 11.82
C LYS A 167 -11.70 -13.69 11.99
N GLU A 168 -12.76 -12.88 12.03
CA GLU A 168 -14.13 -13.36 12.20
C GLU A 168 -14.57 -14.21 11.00
N LEU A 169 -14.34 -13.74 9.78
CA LEU A 169 -14.65 -14.48 8.56
C LEU A 169 -13.93 -15.84 8.55
N VAL A 170 -12.63 -15.86 8.81
CA VAL A 170 -11.84 -17.10 8.85
C VAL A 170 -12.39 -18.07 9.91
N ALA A 171 -12.74 -17.57 11.10
CA ALA A 171 -13.29 -18.40 12.18
C ALA A 171 -14.66 -18.98 11.80
N GLN A 172 -15.55 -18.18 11.21
CA GLN A 172 -16.89 -18.63 10.81
C GLN A 172 -16.83 -19.64 9.65
N PHE A 173 -15.98 -19.41 8.66
CA PHE A 173 -15.77 -20.39 7.59
C PHE A 173 -15.23 -21.72 8.11
N LYS A 174 -14.27 -21.68 9.03
CA LYS A 174 -13.71 -22.88 9.66
C LYS A 174 -14.74 -23.66 10.45
N ASN A 175 -15.66 -22.98 11.11
CA ASN A 175 -16.70 -23.57 11.93
C ASN A 175 -17.96 -23.94 11.15
N HIS A 176 -18.00 -23.71 9.83
CA HIS A 176 -19.15 -23.94 8.94
C HIS A 176 -20.44 -23.27 9.44
N HIS A 177 -20.32 -22.17 10.16
CA HIS A 177 -21.45 -21.38 10.67
C HIS A 177 -21.24 -19.91 10.37
N ILE A 178 -22.23 -19.27 9.73
CA ILE A 178 -22.19 -17.86 9.35
C ILE A 178 -23.18 -17.09 10.20
N ASP A 179 -22.64 -16.26 11.08
CA ASP A 179 -23.38 -15.25 11.84
C ASP A 179 -23.38 -13.93 11.05
N GLN A 180 -24.44 -13.71 10.29
CA GLN A 180 -24.58 -12.54 9.42
C GLN A 180 -24.62 -11.23 10.21
N VAL A 181 -25.23 -11.22 11.40
CA VAL A 181 -25.33 -10.03 12.24
C VAL A 181 -23.94 -9.60 12.71
N LYS A 182 -23.14 -10.57 13.16
CA LYS A 182 -21.77 -10.31 13.62
C LYS A 182 -20.87 -9.84 12.50
N ILE A 183 -20.97 -10.45 11.32
CA ILE A 183 -20.25 -10.00 10.12
C ILE A 183 -20.64 -8.57 9.77
N ARG A 184 -21.92 -8.28 9.65
CA ARG A 184 -22.43 -6.93 9.32
C ARG A 184 -21.91 -5.86 10.29
N ASN A 185 -21.97 -6.14 11.59
CA ASN A 185 -21.51 -5.20 12.62
C ASN A 185 -19.98 -5.02 12.66
N SER A 186 -19.25 -5.92 12.04
CA SER A 186 -17.79 -5.86 11.96
C SER A 186 -17.27 -5.09 10.75
N PHE A 187 -18.12 -4.77 9.78
CA PHE A 187 -17.72 -3.99 8.61
C PHE A 187 -17.41 -2.54 8.99
N PRO A 188 -16.30 -1.98 8.48
CA PRO A 188 -16.06 -0.54 8.55
C PRO A 188 -17.18 0.22 7.83
N LEU A 189 -17.66 1.30 8.44
CA LEU A 189 -18.63 2.18 7.77
C LEU A 189 -17.88 3.08 6.79
N GLY A 190 -18.33 3.11 5.55
CA GLY A 190 -17.74 3.93 4.51
C GLY A 190 -17.91 3.35 3.10
N HIS A 191 -17.22 3.96 2.16
CA HIS A 191 -17.18 3.55 0.76
C HIS A 191 -15.73 3.30 0.35
N ILE A 192 -15.48 2.22 -0.36
CA ILE A 192 -14.20 1.92 -0.98
C ILE A 192 -14.41 1.49 -2.43
N TYR A 193 -13.79 2.22 -3.33
CA TYR A 193 -13.68 1.88 -4.74
C TYR A 193 -12.22 1.61 -5.10
N LEU A 194 -11.96 0.47 -5.72
CA LEU A 194 -10.64 0.10 -6.21
C LEU A 194 -10.76 -0.51 -7.60
N THR A 195 -9.94 -0.01 -8.52
CA THR A 195 -9.76 -0.64 -9.81
C THR A 195 -8.27 -0.73 -10.13
N THR A 196 -7.87 -1.84 -10.73
CA THR A 196 -6.47 -2.04 -11.11
C THR A 196 -6.35 -3.05 -12.26
N GLY A 197 -5.45 -2.77 -13.17
CA GLY A 197 -4.97 -3.69 -14.18
C GLY A 197 -3.53 -4.12 -13.93
N LYS A 198 -2.78 -4.36 -14.99
CA LYS A 198 -1.38 -4.81 -14.92
C LYS A 198 -0.35 -3.67 -15.02
N ASN A 199 -0.78 -2.46 -15.38
CA ASN A 199 0.12 -1.36 -15.78
C ASN A 199 0.31 -0.36 -14.64
N ASN A 200 0.66 -0.87 -13.46
CA ASN A 200 0.96 -0.04 -12.29
C ASN A 200 2.00 -0.72 -11.39
N PHE A 201 2.61 0.06 -10.51
CA PHE A 201 3.62 -0.40 -9.57
C PHE A 201 3.10 -1.51 -8.64
N ILE A 202 1.90 -1.35 -8.10
CA ILE A 202 1.30 -2.24 -7.10
C ILE A 202 1.08 -3.63 -7.69
N SER A 203 0.47 -3.70 -8.88
CA SER A 203 0.21 -4.97 -9.56
C SER A 203 1.51 -5.69 -9.94
N ARG A 204 2.54 -4.96 -10.34
CA ARG A 204 3.84 -5.55 -10.64
C ARG A 204 4.54 -6.08 -9.38
N PHE A 205 4.43 -5.38 -8.27
CA PHE A 205 4.94 -5.86 -7.00
C PHE A 205 4.21 -7.12 -6.53
N ILE A 206 2.88 -7.16 -6.65
CA ILE A 206 2.04 -8.34 -6.35
C ILE A 206 2.42 -9.52 -7.26
N GLN A 207 2.62 -9.27 -8.55
CA GLN A 207 3.08 -10.29 -9.50
C GLN A 207 4.45 -10.86 -9.10
N TYR A 208 5.34 -10.00 -8.66
CA TYR A 208 6.65 -10.40 -8.18
C TYR A 208 6.58 -11.31 -6.94
N MET A 209 5.57 -11.13 -6.08
CA MET A 209 5.30 -12.02 -4.94
C MET A 209 4.66 -13.36 -5.35
N GLY A 210 4.37 -13.58 -6.63
CA GLY A 210 3.83 -14.84 -7.15
C GLY A 210 2.32 -14.84 -7.40
N TYR A 211 1.67 -13.69 -7.28
CA TYR A 211 0.28 -13.51 -7.63
C TYR A 211 0.16 -12.77 -8.96
N ASN A 212 -0.79 -13.15 -9.81
CA ASN A 212 -1.04 -12.46 -11.07
C ASN A 212 -2.55 -12.34 -11.31
N PHE A 213 -2.96 -11.26 -11.95
CA PHE A 213 -4.34 -11.07 -12.40
C PHE A 213 -4.34 -10.16 -13.64
N LYS A 214 -5.41 -10.19 -14.41
CA LYS A 214 -5.61 -9.28 -15.54
C LYS A 214 -6.18 -7.95 -15.06
N SER A 215 -7.22 -8.00 -14.24
CA SER A 215 -7.86 -6.85 -13.63
C SER A 215 -8.52 -7.22 -12.30
N VAL A 216 -8.61 -6.26 -11.42
CA VAL A 216 -9.42 -6.30 -10.20
C VAL A 216 -10.26 -5.04 -10.17
N GLU A 217 -11.53 -5.18 -9.89
CA GLU A 217 -12.45 -4.08 -9.64
C GLU A 217 -13.28 -4.40 -8.41
N MET A 218 -13.40 -3.45 -7.51
CA MET A 218 -14.09 -3.59 -6.25
C MET A 218 -14.80 -2.29 -5.92
N ASP A 219 -16.06 -2.37 -5.54
CA ASP A 219 -16.85 -1.26 -5.03
C ASP A 219 -17.68 -1.77 -3.86
N PHE A 220 -17.42 -1.26 -2.65
CA PHE A 220 -18.14 -1.61 -1.45
C PHE A 220 -18.59 -0.36 -0.71
N ASN A 221 -19.85 -0.33 -0.36
CA ASN A 221 -20.47 0.68 0.49
C ASN A 221 -21.04 0.03 1.74
N SER A 222 -20.72 0.57 2.89
CA SER A 222 -21.26 0.15 4.18
C SER A 222 -21.78 1.36 4.95
N SER A 223 -23.06 1.35 5.28
CA SER A 223 -23.68 2.43 6.05
C SER A 223 -24.80 1.92 6.96
N PRO A 224 -25.14 2.66 8.04
CA PRO A 224 -26.26 2.27 8.89
C PRO A 224 -27.61 2.20 8.16
N ALA A 225 -27.80 3.06 7.15
CA ALA A 225 -29.05 3.14 6.39
C ALA A 225 -29.14 2.08 5.29
N ALA A 226 -28.07 1.90 4.50
CA ALA A 226 -28.05 0.97 3.36
C ALA A 226 -27.55 -0.45 3.71
N GLY A 227 -26.92 -0.60 4.89
CA GLY A 227 -26.26 -1.84 5.24
C GLY A 227 -24.97 -2.03 4.46
N LEU A 228 -24.72 -3.22 3.94
CA LEU A 228 -23.54 -3.57 3.13
C LEU A 228 -23.99 -3.85 1.70
N GLU A 229 -23.39 -3.12 0.77
CA GLU A 229 -23.59 -3.31 -0.67
C GLU A 229 -22.25 -3.30 -1.39
N GLY A 230 -22.11 -4.10 -2.43
CA GLY A 230 -20.93 -4.01 -3.26
C GLY A 230 -20.68 -5.22 -4.13
N TYR A 231 -19.57 -5.12 -4.87
CA TYR A 231 -19.09 -6.19 -5.73
C TYR A 231 -17.57 -6.28 -5.75
N LEU A 232 -17.10 -7.46 -6.12
CA LEU A 232 -15.69 -7.76 -6.42
C LEU A 232 -15.63 -8.54 -7.73
N ASN A 233 -14.91 -8.00 -8.69
CA ASN A 233 -14.63 -8.64 -9.97
C ASN A 233 -13.13 -8.86 -10.09
N ILE A 234 -12.70 -10.10 -10.36
CA ILE A 234 -11.31 -10.43 -10.64
C ILE A 234 -11.24 -11.23 -11.92
N ASP A 235 -10.37 -10.83 -12.84
CA ASP A 235 -10.11 -11.54 -14.08
C ASP A 235 -8.71 -12.15 -14.08
N SER A 236 -8.64 -13.41 -14.52
CA SER A 236 -7.41 -14.16 -14.74
C SER A 236 -6.49 -14.20 -13.51
N LEU A 237 -7.03 -14.57 -12.35
CA LEU A 237 -6.26 -14.73 -11.13
C LEU A 237 -5.35 -15.96 -11.23
N VAL A 238 -4.06 -15.77 -10.97
CA VAL A 238 -3.10 -16.86 -10.73
C VAL A 238 -2.55 -16.68 -9.31
N ALA A 239 -2.72 -17.68 -8.47
CA ALA A 239 -2.29 -17.66 -7.08
C ALA A 239 -1.94 -19.07 -6.63
N SER A 240 -0.75 -19.25 -6.05
CA SER A 240 -0.30 -20.54 -5.49
C SER A 240 -0.48 -21.74 -6.45
N GLY A 241 -0.21 -21.52 -7.75
CA GLY A 241 -0.37 -22.54 -8.78
C GLY A 241 -1.81 -22.77 -9.27
N MET A 242 -2.79 -22.11 -8.68
CA MET A 242 -4.16 -22.11 -9.18
C MET A 242 -4.36 -21.01 -10.23
N GLN A 243 -5.10 -21.33 -11.27
CA GLN A 243 -5.53 -20.38 -12.29
C GLN A 243 -7.05 -20.32 -12.34
N ILE A 244 -7.60 -19.12 -12.12
CA ILE A 244 -9.04 -18.87 -12.16
C ILE A 244 -9.28 -17.77 -13.18
N ASP A 245 -10.14 -18.05 -14.19
CA ASP A 245 -10.36 -17.07 -15.25
C ASP A 245 -11.23 -15.91 -14.80
N THR A 246 -12.29 -16.16 -14.03
CA THR A 246 -13.12 -15.10 -13.49
C THR A 246 -13.64 -15.41 -12.09
N ILE A 247 -13.63 -14.38 -11.25
CA ILE A 247 -14.33 -14.35 -9.97
C ILE A 247 -15.27 -13.17 -10.02
N ARG A 248 -16.54 -13.40 -9.71
CA ARG A 248 -17.57 -12.37 -9.56
C ARG A 248 -18.25 -12.59 -8.24
N ALA A 249 -18.18 -11.62 -7.36
CA ALA A 249 -18.87 -11.67 -6.08
C ALA A 249 -19.70 -10.42 -5.90
N THR A 250 -20.88 -10.56 -5.33
CA THR A 250 -21.75 -9.45 -4.96
C THR A 250 -22.28 -9.65 -3.56
N VAL A 251 -22.49 -8.57 -2.86
CA VAL A 251 -23.16 -8.54 -1.57
C VAL A 251 -24.18 -7.41 -1.56
N HIS A 252 -25.33 -7.69 -1.00
CA HIS A 252 -26.42 -6.73 -0.88
C HIS A 252 -27.21 -7.00 0.40
N THR A 253 -27.50 -5.94 1.14
CA THR A 253 -28.35 -6.02 2.32
C THR A 253 -29.80 -5.73 1.92
N GLN A 254 -30.70 -6.67 2.23
CA GLN A 254 -32.13 -6.48 2.06
C GLN A 254 -32.81 -6.64 3.42
N SER A 255 -33.40 -5.57 3.93
CA SER A 255 -33.88 -5.51 5.31
C SER A 255 -32.76 -5.86 6.30
N ASP A 256 -32.89 -6.90 7.10
CA ASP A 256 -31.87 -7.36 8.06
C ASP A 256 -31.02 -8.53 7.56
N THR A 257 -31.19 -8.92 6.30
CA THR A 257 -30.52 -10.09 5.74
C THR A 257 -29.45 -9.67 4.72
N ILE A 258 -28.23 -10.18 4.89
CA ILE A 258 -27.17 -10.06 3.89
C ILE A 258 -27.35 -11.17 2.85
N ARG A 259 -27.55 -10.77 1.61
CA ARG A 259 -27.51 -11.66 0.45
C ARG A 259 -26.17 -11.54 -0.23
N TYR A 260 -25.57 -12.66 -0.54
CA TYR A 260 -24.32 -12.69 -1.29
C TYR A 260 -24.42 -13.72 -2.42
N SER A 261 -23.71 -13.45 -3.50
CA SER A 261 -23.45 -14.44 -4.53
C SER A 261 -21.97 -14.44 -4.87
N ALA A 262 -21.43 -15.60 -5.16
CA ALA A 262 -20.07 -15.74 -5.65
C ALA A 262 -20.08 -16.71 -6.83
N ARG A 263 -19.50 -16.29 -7.93
CA ARG A 263 -19.34 -17.13 -9.12
C ARG A 263 -17.87 -17.23 -9.45
N ILE A 264 -17.37 -18.44 -9.50
CA ILE A 264 -16.01 -18.76 -9.98
C ILE A 264 -16.17 -19.55 -11.27
N GLN A 265 -15.51 -19.11 -12.32
CA GLN A 265 -15.65 -19.73 -13.64
C GLN A 265 -14.29 -19.85 -14.32
N ASN A 266 -14.03 -21.04 -14.85
CA ASN A 266 -12.91 -21.32 -15.73
C ASN A 266 -13.43 -21.68 -17.13
N ASN A 267 -12.75 -21.22 -18.17
CA ASN A 267 -13.00 -21.58 -19.56
C ASN A 267 -12.49 -22.98 -19.85
N ARG A 268 -12.99 -23.63 -20.91
CA ARG A 268 -12.58 -24.98 -21.32
C ARG A 268 -11.07 -25.11 -21.60
N ASN A 269 -10.43 -24.02 -22.00
CA ASN A 269 -8.98 -23.99 -22.30
C ASN A 269 -8.12 -23.78 -21.04
N ASN A 270 -8.73 -23.58 -19.88
CA ASN A 270 -8.00 -23.46 -18.63
C ASN A 270 -7.50 -24.86 -18.22
N PRO A 271 -6.20 -25.05 -17.94
CA PRO A 271 -5.66 -26.35 -17.55
C PRO A 271 -6.26 -26.91 -16.24
N GLN A 272 -6.90 -26.04 -15.46
CA GLN A 272 -7.60 -26.39 -14.22
C GLN A 272 -9.12 -26.34 -14.36
N TYR A 273 -9.65 -26.63 -15.54
CA TYR A 273 -11.09 -26.70 -15.80
C TYR A 273 -11.73 -27.90 -15.08
N VAL A 274 -11.84 -27.85 -13.78
CA VAL A 274 -12.39 -28.95 -12.98
C VAL A 274 -13.73 -28.62 -12.34
N PHE A 275 -14.11 -27.34 -12.19
CA PHE A 275 -15.40 -27.00 -11.60
C PHE A 275 -15.92 -25.62 -12.00
N ARG A 276 -17.24 -25.59 -11.98
CA ARG A 276 -18.07 -24.42 -12.07
C ARG A 276 -18.87 -24.38 -10.78
N ALA A 277 -18.54 -23.44 -9.89
CA ALA A 277 -19.34 -23.20 -8.70
C ALA A 277 -20.27 -22.00 -8.96
N LEU A 278 -21.52 -22.12 -8.62
CA LEU A 278 -22.56 -21.11 -8.68
C LEU A 278 -22.97 -20.74 -7.26
#